data_0af08a9afad8d5af62e06aa1567a9e47
#
_entry.id   0af08a9afad8d5af62e06aa1567a9e47
#
_cell.length_a   1.000
_cell.length_b   1.000
_cell.length_c   1.000
_cell.angle_alpha   90.00
_cell.angle_beta   90.00
_cell.angle_gamma   90.00
#
_symmetry.space_group_name_H-M   'P 1'
#
loop_
_entity.id
_entity.type
_entity.pdbx_description
1 polymer ?
#
loop_
_entity_poly.entity_id
_entity_poly.type
_entity_poly.pdbx_seq_one_letter_code
_entity_poly.pdbx_strand_id
1 'polypeptide(L)'
;GVISEDAVGYLRVVPGHICGVSPARVRDFVLVELKKDGLLGKQAIFARAEHHFGTDKTASKADDNALRSITGRVLLELEREQHILKTSRGYRLADDAGYPGTELGSWLRQAAEGGDLRTCFLEAVHTKGGEWFEVYCVDLLRRYYVLTGKVVDEGAVTGGSDDGGIDGVIHTQDDLGYRETVLMQMKNRHAVMTSKDVREFYGAVCAENGSRGIFITLSSFHPEAQKLLDKVDNLTGVNGDKLFEIARRCKLGLIEKNGRLCIDDALLLAE
;
A
#
# COMPACT_ATOMS: atom_id res chain seq x y z
N GLY A 1 -14.91 18.96 23.70
CA GLY A 1 -14.23 18.51 22.53
C GLY A 1 -12.87 19.16 22.49
N VAL A 2 -11.82 18.35 22.49
CA VAL A 2 -10.44 18.83 22.37
C VAL A 2 -10.20 19.15 20.90
N ILE A 3 -9.97 20.41 20.58
CA ILE A 3 -9.56 20.85 19.24
C ILE A 3 -8.08 20.47 19.12
N SER A 4 -7.72 19.73 18.06
CA SER A 4 -6.32 19.35 17.81
C SER A 4 -5.42 20.58 17.63
N GLU A 5 -4.18 20.52 18.07
CA GLU A 5 -3.20 21.62 17.97
C GLU A 5 -2.98 22.11 16.52
N ASP A 6 -3.19 21.26 15.52
CA ASP A 6 -3.12 21.61 14.10
C ASP A 6 -4.21 22.61 13.66
N ALA A 7 -5.37 22.63 14.31
CA ALA A 7 -6.43 23.59 14.03
C ALA A 7 -6.11 25.01 14.55
N VAL A 8 -5.29 25.10 15.60
CA VAL A 8 -4.94 26.38 16.25
C VAL A 8 -3.89 27.16 15.45
N GLY A 9 -2.97 26.47 14.77
CA GLY A 9 -1.91 27.11 13.96
C GLY A 9 -2.44 27.87 12.74
N TYR A 10 -3.54 27.42 12.15
CA TYR A 10 -4.12 28.02 10.94
C TYR A 10 -5.04 29.21 11.23
N LEU A 11 -5.59 29.32 12.44
CA LEU A 11 -6.44 30.44 12.85
C LEU A 11 -5.66 31.77 13.09
N ARG A 12 -4.30 31.67 13.16
CA ARG A 12 -3.46 32.86 13.44
C ARG A 12 -3.00 33.65 12.22
N VAL A 13 -3.25 33.18 11.00
CA VAL A 13 -2.65 33.75 9.77
C VAL A 13 -3.68 34.45 8.87
N VAL A 14 -4.97 34.44 9.19
CA VAL A 14 -6.01 35.08 8.35
C VAL A 14 -6.86 36.02 9.19
N PRO A 15 -6.62 37.35 9.12
CA PRO A 15 -7.55 38.32 9.61
C PRO A 15 -8.75 38.38 8.65
N GLY A 16 -9.92 37.92 9.09
CA GLY A 16 -11.15 37.96 8.33
C GLY A 16 -11.79 36.55 8.28
N HIS A 17 -12.93 36.42 8.92
CA HIS A 17 -13.64 35.18 9.14
C HIS A 17 -14.01 34.45 7.83
N ILE A 18 -13.17 33.50 7.34
CA ILE A 18 -13.69 32.33 6.62
C ILE A 18 -13.87 31.25 7.69
N CYS A 19 -14.95 31.37 8.44
CA CYS A 19 -15.27 30.44 9.51
C CYS A 19 -15.54 29.07 8.88
N GLY A 20 -14.61 28.11 9.03
CA GLY A 20 -14.85 26.71 8.77
C GLY A 20 -14.35 26.12 7.44
N VAL A 21 -13.58 26.85 6.63
CA VAL A 21 -12.97 26.27 5.41
C VAL A 21 -11.54 25.84 5.70
N SER A 22 -11.34 24.55 5.97
CA SER A 22 -10.00 23.96 6.14
C SER A 22 -9.40 23.56 4.79
N PRO A 23 -8.05 23.50 4.65
CA PRO A 23 -7.39 22.97 3.47
C PRO A 23 -7.86 21.55 3.10
N ALA A 24 -8.14 20.69 4.07
CA ALA A 24 -8.65 19.34 3.84
C ALA A 24 -10.03 19.36 3.14
N ARG A 25 -10.95 20.22 3.54
CA ARG A 25 -12.26 20.36 2.88
C ARG A 25 -12.12 20.89 1.45
N VAL A 26 -11.18 21.81 1.20
CA VAL A 26 -10.89 22.31 -0.15
C VAL A 26 -10.26 21.19 -0.99
N ARG A 27 -9.38 20.37 -0.42
CA ARG A 27 -8.78 19.22 -1.07
C ARG A 27 -9.84 18.22 -1.57
N ASP A 28 -10.74 17.80 -0.67
CA ASP A 28 -11.82 16.87 -1.01
C ASP A 28 -12.73 17.45 -2.10
N PHE A 29 -13.07 18.74 -1.98
CA PHE A 29 -13.85 19.44 -3.00
C PHE A 29 -13.18 19.45 -4.37
N VAL A 30 -11.88 19.80 -4.45
CA VAL A 30 -11.13 19.84 -5.71
C VAL A 30 -11.10 18.46 -6.38
N LEU A 31 -10.85 17.41 -5.61
CA LEU A 31 -10.82 16.04 -6.15
C LEU A 31 -12.18 15.60 -6.67
N VAL A 32 -13.27 15.94 -5.95
CA VAL A 32 -14.66 15.66 -6.39
C VAL A 32 -15.00 16.39 -7.67
N GLU A 33 -14.66 17.68 -7.77
CA GLU A 33 -14.96 18.47 -8.98
C GLU A 33 -14.14 18.01 -10.20
N LEU A 34 -12.89 17.64 -10.01
CA LEU A 34 -12.06 17.06 -11.07
C LEU A 34 -12.58 15.68 -11.51
N LYS A 35 -13.12 14.90 -10.57
CA LYS A 35 -13.73 13.61 -10.90
C LYS A 35 -15.01 13.74 -11.74
N LYS A 36 -15.79 14.80 -11.50
CA LYS A 36 -17.03 15.05 -12.27
C LYS A 36 -16.74 15.48 -13.70
N ASP A 37 -15.80 16.39 -13.91
CA ASP A 37 -15.60 17.06 -15.20
C ASP A 37 -14.32 16.63 -15.94
N GLY A 38 -13.48 15.79 -15.33
CA GLY A 38 -12.24 15.26 -15.88
C GLY A 38 -11.12 16.28 -16.04
N LEU A 39 -11.40 17.47 -16.52
CA LEU A 39 -10.43 18.56 -16.73
C LEU A 39 -11.03 19.91 -16.36
N LEU A 40 -10.40 20.62 -15.43
CA LEU A 40 -10.81 21.96 -15.02
C LEU A 40 -9.65 22.96 -15.08
N GLY A 41 -9.91 24.11 -15.68
CA GLY A 41 -8.97 25.24 -15.63
C GLY A 41 -8.87 25.80 -14.21
N LYS A 42 -7.69 26.35 -13.85
CA LYS A 42 -7.43 26.92 -12.52
C LYS A 42 -8.51 27.94 -12.09
N GLN A 43 -8.93 28.81 -13.00
CA GLN A 43 -9.96 29.81 -12.72
C GLN A 43 -11.34 29.18 -12.48
N ALA A 44 -11.67 28.11 -13.19
CA ALA A 44 -12.91 27.38 -12.97
C ALA A 44 -12.95 26.71 -11.58
N ILE A 45 -11.81 26.15 -11.16
CA ILE A 45 -11.68 25.55 -9.80
C ILE A 45 -11.87 26.64 -8.74
N PHE A 46 -11.25 27.81 -8.89
CA PHE A 46 -11.39 28.93 -7.97
C PHE A 46 -12.85 29.41 -7.91
N ALA A 47 -13.49 29.64 -9.06
CA ALA A 47 -14.87 30.10 -9.12
C ALA A 47 -15.85 29.10 -8.48
N ARG A 48 -15.63 27.80 -8.68
CA ARG A 48 -16.43 26.76 -8.05
C ARG A 48 -16.19 26.67 -6.55
N ALA A 49 -14.96 26.83 -6.09
CA ALA A 49 -14.65 26.86 -4.68
C ALA A 49 -15.30 28.08 -3.99
N GLU A 50 -15.26 29.25 -4.63
CA GLU A 50 -15.94 30.46 -4.16
C GLU A 50 -17.47 30.25 -4.10
N HIS A 51 -18.06 29.62 -5.09
CA HIS A 51 -19.50 29.30 -5.08
C HIS A 51 -19.88 28.27 -4.02
N HIS A 52 -19.01 27.27 -3.77
CA HIS A 52 -19.29 26.17 -2.84
C HIS A 52 -19.06 26.56 -1.38
N PHE A 53 -17.96 27.30 -1.10
CA PHE A 53 -17.57 27.71 0.24
C PHE A 53 -17.94 29.15 0.57
N GLY A 54 -18.17 29.97 -0.45
CA GLY A 54 -18.63 31.34 -0.30
C GLY A 54 -20.13 31.36 0.02
N THR A 55 -20.47 31.13 1.25
CA THR A 55 -21.88 31.23 1.72
C THR A 55 -22.12 32.62 2.23
N ASP A 56 -22.80 33.37 1.49
CA ASP A 56 -23.53 34.60 1.78
C ASP A 56 -23.08 35.80 0.96
N LYS A 57 -24.08 36.56 0.52
CA LYS A 57 -23.94 37.84 -0.18
C LYS A 57 -23.18 38.92 0.63
N THR A 58 -22.57 38.52 1.76
CA THR A 58 -21.78 39.35 2.68
C THR A 58 -20.29 39.02 2.69
N ALA A 59 -19.83 38.02 1.91
CA ALA A 59 -18.40 37.70 1.82
C ALA A 59 -17.63 38.91 1.26
N SER A 60 -16.55 39.28 1.97
CA SER A 60 -15.71 40.40 1.55
C SER A 60 -14.72 39.93 0.46
N LYS A 61 -14.20 40.86 -0.36
CA LYS A 61 -13.08 40.56 -1.30
C LYS A 61 -11.87 39.95 -0.58
N ALA A 62 -11.71 40.19 0.71
CA ALA A 62 -10.63 39.57 1.50
C ALA A 62 -10.86 38.07 1.72
N ASP A 63 -12.10 37.62 1.88
CA ASP A 63 -12.48 36.24 2.07
C ASP A 63 -12.26 35.44 0.77
N ASP A 64 -12.62 36.01 -0.38
CA ASP A 64 -12.39 35.40 -1.70
C ASP A 64 -10.88 35.22 -1.97
N ASN A 65 -10.06 36.23 -1.62
CA ASN A 65 -8.61 36.15 -1.79
C ASN A 65 -7.99 35.09 -0.88
N ALA A 66 -8.48 34.96 0.36
CA ALA A 66 -8.01 33.94 1.28
C ALA A 66 -8.39 32.52 0.79
N LEU A 67 -9.62 32.33 0.31
CA LEU A 67 -10.05 31.05 -0.28
C LEU A 67 -9.26 30.69 -1.54
N ARG A 68 -8.98 31.64 -2.42
CA ARG A 68 -8.10 31.44 -3.59
C ARG A 68 -6.70 31.05 -3.15
N SER A 69 -6.16 31.66 -2.10
CA SER A 69 -4.83 31.31 -1.56
C SER A 69 -4.81 29.86 -1.03
N ILE A 70 -5.83 29.45 -0.27
CA ILE A 70 -5.97 28.07 0.23
C ILE A 70 -6.09 27.10 -0.95
N THR A 71 -6.99 27.37 -1.89
CA THR A 71 -7.20 26.51 -3.07
C THR A 71 -5.93 26.42 -3.91
N GLY A 72 -5.20 27.51 -4.09
CA GLY A 72 -3.92 27.52 -4.80
C GLY A 72 -2.85 26.66 -4.14
N ARG A 73 -2.76 26.67 -2.82
CA ARG A 73 -1.84 25.79 -2.06
C ARG A 73 -2.25 24.32 -2.16
N VAL A 74 -3.54 24.05 -2.00
CA VAL A 74 -4.07 22.68 -2.16
C VAL A 74 -3.77 22.12 -3.55
N LEU A 75 -3.91 22.91 -4.61
CA LEU A 75 -3.55 22.46 -5.96
C LEU A 75 -2.06 22.12 -6.08
N LEU A 76 -1.17 22.92 -5.47
CA LEU A 76 0.26 22.63 -5.47
C LEU A 76 0.62 21.39 -4.65
N GLU A 77 -0.06 21.17 -3.52
CA GLU A 77 0.11 19.97 -2.70
C GLU A 77 -0.37 18.72 -3.46
N LEU A 78 -1.56 18.75 -4.04
CA LEU A 78 -2.12 17.66 -4.84
C LEU A 78 -1.26 17.35 -6.08
N GLU A 79 -0.66 18.38 -6.72
CA GLU A 79 0.25 18.20 -7.84
C GLU A 79 1.58 17.56 -7.39
N ARG A 80 2.13 18.00 -6.24
CA ARG A 80 3.34 17.43 -5.65
C ARG A 80 3.14 15.98 -5.20
N GLU A 81 1.97 15.68 -4.65
CA GLU A 81 1.57 14.34 -4.21
C GLU A 81 1.08 13.45 -5.38
N GLN A 82 1.15 13.96 -6.60
CA GLN A 82 0.75 13.26 -7.83
C GLN A 82 -0.74 12.82 -7.86
N HIS A 83 -1.61 13.46 -7.08
CA HIS A 83 -3.05 13.22 -7.15
C HIS A 83 -3.71 13.91 -8.35
N ILE A 84 -3.11 15.01 -8.81
CA ILE A 84 -3.56 15.73 -9.99
C ILE A 84 -2.39 16.02 -10.94
N LEU A 85 -2.71 16.12 -12.23
CA LEU A 85 -1.77 16.52 -13.27
C LEU A 85 -2.12 17.92 -13.77
N LYS A 86 -1.13 18.80 -13.80
CA LYS A 86 -1.23 20.09 -14.46
C LYS A 86 -0.98 19.94 -15.94
N THR A 87 -1.88 20.45 -16.76
CA THR A 87 -1.79 20.48 -18.21
C THR A 87 -1.82 21.92 -18.72
N SER A 88 -1.62 22.13 -20.01
CA SER A 88 -1.77 23.45 -20.64
C SER A 88 -3.18 24.01 -20.55
N ARG A 89 -4.20 23.16 -20.35
CA ARG A 89 -5.62 23.53 -20.26
C ARG A 89 -6.15 23.62 -18.83
N GLY A 90 -5.40 23.14 -17.83
CA GLY A 90 -5.84 23.13 -16.43
C GLY A 90 -5.31 21.91 -15.67
N TYR A 91 -6.08 21.48 -14.70
CA TYR A 91 -5.80 20.32 -13.85
C TYR A 91 -6.78 19.19 -14.15
N ARG A 92 -6.29 17.96 -14.10
CA ARG A 92 -7.10 16.76 -14.11
C ARG A 92 -6.62 15.84 -12.99
N LEU A 93 -7.41 14.87 -12.60
CA LEU A 93 -6.89 13.80 -11.75
C LEU A 93 -5.68 13.17 -12.44
N ALA A 94 -4.70 12.75 -11.66
CA ALA A 94 -3.52 12.07 -12.18
C ALA A 94 -3.95 10.85 -13.00
N ASP A 95 -5.04 10.24 -12.53
CA ASP A 95 -5.80 9.22 -13.25
C ASP A 95 -7.29 9.32 -12.92
N ASP A 96 -8.16 8.88 -13.82
CA ASP A 96 -9.61 8.86 -13.60
C ASP A 96 -10.03 8.00 -12.38
N ALA A 97 -9.13 7.10 -11.90
CA ALA A 97 -9.31 6.29 -10.70
C ALA A 97 -8.70 6.89 -9.43
N GLY A 98 -7.99 8.03 -9.52
CA GLY A 98 -7.32 8.67 -8.36
C GLY A 98 -5.98 8.04 -7.97
N TYR A 99 -5.44 7.15 -8.78
CA TYR A 99 -4.13 6.53 -8.56
C TYR A 99 -3.01 7.34 -9.22
N PRO A 100 -1.80 7.41 -8.63
CA PRO A 100 -0.67 8.11 -9.23
C PRO A 100 -0.27 7.52 -10.59
N GLY A 101 0.28 8.33 -11.48
CA GLY A 101 0.76 7.94 -12.82
C GLY A 101 2.06 7.11 -12.78
N THR A 102 2.20 6.24 -11.78
CA THR A 102 3.29 5.31 -11.57
C THR A 102 2.92 3.91 -12.07
N GLU A 103 3.89 3.02 -12.15
CA GLU A 103 3.63 1.60 -12.47
C GLU A 103 2.68 0.97 -11.45
N LEU A 104 2.89 1.21 -10.16
CA LEU A 104 1.97 0.81 -9.09
C LEU A 104 0.55 1.33 -9.34
N GLY A 105 0.41 2.62 -9.61
CA GLY A 105 -0.89 3.24 -9.90
C GLY A 105 -1.58 2.62 -11.13
N SER A 106 -0.82 2.20 -12.15
CA SER A 106 -1.36 1.48 -13.30
C SER A 106 -1.99 0.15 -12.92
N TRP A 107 -1.33 -0.65 -12.08
CA TRP A 107 -1.87 -1.93 -11.62
C TRP A 107 -3.10 -1.76 -10.73
N LEU A 108 -3.09 -0.78 -9.83
CA LEU A 108 -4.24 -0.47 -8.96
C LEU A 108 -5.46 -0.04 -9.79
N ARG A 109 -5.26 0.78 -10.82
CA ARG A 109 -6.31 1.20 -11.76
C ARG A 109 -6.88 0.02 -12.54
N GLN A 110 -6.02 -0.82 -13.12
CA GLN A 110 -6.42 -2.00 -13.86
C GLN A 110 -7.28 -2.94 -13.00
N ALA A 111 -6.93 -3.12 -11.73
CA ALA A 111 -7.73 -3.89 -10.78
C ALA A 111 -9.11 -3.26 -10.53
N ALA A 112 -9.17 -1.93 -10.40
CA ALA A 112 -10.43 -1.21 -10.19
C ALA A 112 -11.36 -1.28 -11.42
N GLU A 113 -10.80 -1.33 -12.62
CA GLU A 113 -11.52 -1.45 -13.91
C GLU A 113 -11.95 -2.89 -14.22
N GLY A 114 -11.67 -3.86 -13.35
CA GLY A 114 -12.10 -5.25 -13.50
C GLY A 114 -11.08 -6.17 -14.18
N GLY A 115 -9.81 -5.79 -14.20
CA GLY A 115 -8.70 -6.65 -14.56
C GLY A 115 -8.55 -7.84 -13.61
N ASP A 116 -7.68 -8.80 -13.98
CA ASP A 116 -7.39 -9.94 -13.11
C ASP A 116 -6.77 -9.49 -11.79
N LEU A 117 -7.58 -9.52 -10.73
CA LEU A 117 -7.24 -8.99 -9.42
C LEU A 117 -5.95 -9.59 -8.86
N ARG A 118 -5.75 -10.91 -9.09
CA ARG A 118 -4.56 -11.60 -8.62
C ARG A 118 -3.29 -11.06 -9.31
N THR A 119 -3.31 -10.97 -10.61
CA THR A 119 -2.19 -10.41 -11.39
C THR A 119 -1.93 -8.97 -10.99
N CYS A 120 -2.96 -8.13 -10.95
CA CYS A 120 -2.81 -6.73 -10.55
C CYS A 120 -2.23 -6.59 -9.13
N PHE A 121 -2.65 -7.44 -8.19
CA PHE A 121 -2.12 -7.43 -6.83
C PHE A 121 -0.64 -7.82 -6.79
N LEU A 122 -0.25 -8.92 -7.44
CA LEU A 122 1.14 -9.39 -7.44
C LEU A 122 2.08 -8.39 -8.11
N GLU A 123 1.65 -7.79 -9.22
CA GLU A 123 2.41 -6.74 -9.90
C GLU A 123 2.51 -5.46 -9.06
N ALA A 124 1.42 -5.06 -8.42
CA ALA A 124 1.44 -3.92 -7.50
C ALA A 124 2.41 -4.14 -6.33
N VAL A 125 2.42 -5.35 -5.75
CA VAL A 125 3.40 -5.74 -4.71
C VAL A 125 4.83 -5.75 -5.27
N HIS A 126 5.01 -6.23 -6.51
CA HIS A 126 6.34 -6.25 -7.16
C HIS A 126 6.95 -4.86 -7.28
N THR A 127 6.15 -3.85 -7.63
CA THR A 127 6.61 -2.46 -7.79
C THR A 127 7.13 -1.82 -6.49
N LYS A 128 6.77 -2.38 -5.32
CA LYS A 128 7.22 -1.87 -4.01
C LYS A 128 8.69 -2.20 -3.69
N GLY A 129 9.30 -3.13 -4.44
CA GLY A 129 10.70 -3.52 -4.25
C GLY A 129 10.92 -4.61 -3.20
N GLY A 130 12.19 -5.04 -3.08
CA GLY A 130 12.57 -6.19 -2.25
C GLY A 130 12.40 -5.94 -0.76
N GLU A 131 12.95 -4.85 -0.24
CA GLU A 131 12.90 -4.50 1.19
C GLU A 131 11.47 -4.39 1.72
N TRP A 132 10.60 -3.70 0.96
CA TRP A 132 9.18 -3.62 1.31
C TRP A 132 8.52 -4.99 1.31
N PHE A 133 8.85 -5.83 0.32
CA PHE A 133 8.29 -7.17 0.19
C PHE A 133 8.68 -8.08 1.37
N GLU A 134 9.90 -7.96 1.88
CA GLU A 134 10.38 -8.69 3.05
C GLU A 134 9.57 -8.32 4.30
N VAL A 135 9.43 -7.02 4.58
CA VAL A 135 8.61 -6.52 5.70
C VAL A 135 7.15 -6.98 5.56
N TYR A 136 6.60 -6.86 4.36
CA TYR A 136 5.23 -7.30 4.06
C TYR A 136 5.03 -8.79 4.33
N CYS A 137 5.95 -9.64 3.87
CA CYS A 137 5.86 -11.10 4.05
C CYS A 137 5.96 -11.50 5.52
N VAL A 138 6.83 -10.84 6.30
CA VAL A 138 6.92 -11.08 7.75
C VAL A 138 5.60 -10.74 8.44
N ASP A 139 5.01 -9.56 8.18
CA ASP A 139 3.71 -9.18 8.77
C ASP A 139 2.59 -10.12 8.31
N LEU A 140 2.58 -10.50 7.03
CA LEU A 140 1.60 -11.42 6.48
C LEU A 140 1.63 -12.79 7.17
N LEU A 141 2.80 -13.38 7.34
CA LEU A 141 2.92 -14.68 8.00
C LEU A 141 2.67 -14.61 9.50
N ARG A 142 3.02 -13.52 10.18
CA ARG A 142 2.63 -13.30 11.58
C ARG A 142 1.11 -13.32 11.72
N ARG A 143 0.37 -12.59 10.88
CA ARG A 143 -1.10 -12.60 10.86
C ARG A 143 -1.65 -13.99 10.55
N TYR A 144 -1.06 -14.67 9.59
CA TYR A 144 -1.47 -16.03 9.23
C TYR A 144 -1.34 -17.00 10.41
N TYR A 145 -0.20 -16.96 11.12
CA TYR A 145 0.02 -17.81 12.30
C TYR A 145 -0.95 -17.49 13.43
N VAL A 146 -1.21 -16.23 13.72
CA VAL A 146 -2.23 -15.81 14.71
C VAL A 146 -3.62 -16.32 14.30
N LEU A 147 -4.00 -16.19 13.02
CA LEU A 147 -5.28 -16.70 12.51
C LEU A 147 -5.40 -18.22 12.57
N THR A 148 -4.29 -18.94 12.62
CA THR A 148 -4.24 -20.41 12.75
C THR A 148 -4.03 -20.89 14.18
N GLY A 149 -4.14 -19.99 15.17
CA GLY A 149 -4.11 -20.31 16.60
C GLY A 149 -2.71 -20.38 17.21
N LYS A 150 -1.66 -19.99 16.49
CA LYS A 150 -0.30 -19.92 17.06
C LYS A 150 -0.05 -18.58 17.73
N VAL A 151 0.68 -18.59 18.83
CA VAL A 151 1.25 -17.39 19.42
C VAL A 151 2.54 -17.05 18.66
N VAL A 152 2.69 -15.79 18.30
CA VAL A 152 3.87 -15.28 17.60
C VAL A 152 4.58 -14.32 18.56
N ASP A 153 5.75 -14.70 19.05
CA ASP A 153 6.51 -13.89 20.00
C ASP A 153 7.15 -12.67 19.32
N GLU A 154 7.94 -12.92 18.29
CA GLU A 154 8.62 -11.88 17.52
C GLU A 154 8.75 -12.29 16.05
N GLY A 155 8.78 -11.30 15.19
CA GLY A 155 9.16 -11.45 13.78
C GLY A 155 10.06 -10.30 13.40
N ALA A 156 11.15 -10.59 12.74
CA ALA A 156 12.10 -9.59 12.29
C ALA A 156 12.51 -9.87 10.84
N VAL A 157 12.74 -8.79 10.09
CA VAL A 157 13.51 -8.85 8.84
C VAL A 157 14.98 -8.88 9.24
N THR A 158 15.72 -9.89 8.79
CA THR A 158 17.14 -10.03 9.03
C THR A 158 17.87 -9.33 7.88
N GLY A 159 18.10 -8.03 8.00
CA GLY A 159 18.79 -7.26 6.96
C GLY A 159 20.29 -7.47 6.97
N GLY A 160 20.81 -8.53 6.34
CA GLY A 160 22.25 -8.76 6.22
C GLY A 160 22.60 -9.53 4.95
N SER A 161 23.66 -9.13 4.26
CA SER A 161 24.19 -9.84 3.08
C SER A 161 24.98 -11.12 3.42
N ASP A 162 25.21 -11.41 4.70
CA ASP A 162 26.09 -12.49 5.18
C ASP A 162 25.35 -13.65 5.89
N ASP A 163 24.01 -13.62 5.96
CA ASP A 163 23.18 -14.59 6.70
C ASP A 163 22.68 -15.79 5.86
N GLY A 164 23.42 -16.15 4.81
CA GLY A 164 23.11 -17.33 4.00
C GLY A 164 21.81 -17.21 3.18
N GLY A 165 21.24 -16.00 3.06
CA GLY A 165 20.02 -15.74 2.31
C GLY A 165 18.74 -15.93 3.12
N ILE A 166 18.80 -15.79 4.44
CA ILE A 166 17.63 -15.71 5.31
C ILE A 166 17.22 -14.24 5.39
N ASP A 167 16.03 -13.91 4.87
CA ASP A 167 15.53 -12.55 4.79
C ASP A 167 14.59 -12.21 5.97
N GLY A 168 14.14 -13.24 6.73
CA GLY A 168 13.31 -13.01 7.92
C GLY A 168 13.18 -14.21 8.86
N VAL A 169 12.82 -13.92 10.10
CA VAL A 169 12.63 -14.89 11.17
C VAL A 169 11.33 -14.62 11.91
N ILE A 170 10.59 -15.66 12.24
CA ILE A 170 9.41 -15.63 13.13
C ILE A 170 9.57 -16.74 14.16
N HIS A 171 9.34 -16.41 15.43
CA HIS A 171 9.22 -17.41 16.48
C HIS A 171 7.73 -17.63 16.81
N THR A 172 7.29 -18.87 16.71
CA THR A 172 5.92 -19.24 17.01
C THR A 172 5.86 -20.23 18.15
N GLN A 173 4.74 -20.22 18.87
CA GLN A 173 4.44 -21.18 19.93
C GLN A 173 3.01 -21.70 19.74
N ASP A 174 2.83 -23.02 19.86
CA ASP A 174 1.51 -23.64 19.88
C ASP A 174 0.92 -23.69 21.30
N ASP A 175 -0.32 -24.16 21.41
CA ASP A 175 -1.07 -24.29 22.69
C ASP A 175 -0.46 -25.29 23.65
N LEU A 176 0.41 -26.20 23.19
CA LEU A 176 1.17 -27.14 24.02
C LEU A 176 2.48 -26.57 24.50
N GLY A 177 2.83 -25.35 24.07
CA GLY A 177 4.07 -24.67 24.42
C GLY A 177 5.27 -25.00 23.53
N TYR A 178 5.09 -25.76 22.44
CA TYR A 178 6.17 -26.02 21.48
C TYR A 178 6.53 -24.75 20.72
N ARG A 179 7.82 -24.42 20.76
CA ARG A 179 8.38 -23.29 20.05
C ARG A 179 8.99 -23.72 18.71
N GLU A 180 8.69 -22.99 17.65
CA GLU A 180 9.28 -23.16 16.33
C GLU A 180 9.98 -21.87 15.91
N THR A 181 11.19 -22.01 15.37
CA THR A 181 11.88 -20.94 14.65
C THR A 181 11.62 -21.12 13.16
N VAL A 182 10.88 -20.20 12.58
CA VAL A 182 10.52 -20.18 11.17
C VAL A 182 11.43 -19.21 10.45
N LEU A 183 12.30 -19.73 9.60
CA LEU A 183 13.20 -18.95 8.77
C LEU A 183 12.59 -18.73 7.39
N MET A 184 12.76 -17.54 6.84
CA MET A 184 12.13 -17.15 5.58
C MET A 184 13.15 -16.64 4.58
N GLN A 185 12.95 -17.00 3.32
CA GLN A 185 13.59 -16.35 2.18
C GLN A 185 12.51 -15.78 1.27
N MET A 186 12.65 -14.51 0.86
CA MET A 186 11.70 -13.79 0.05
C MET A 186 12.33 -13.32 -1.26
N LYS A 187 11.70 -13.63 -2.40
CA LYS A 187 12.20 -13.24 -3.73
C LYS A 187 11.15 -12.46 -4.50
N ASN A 188 11.31 -11.13 -4.47
CA ASN A 188 10.50 -10.18 -5.25
C ASN A 188 11.00 -10.14 -6.70
N ARG A 189 10.71 -11.17 -7.48
CA ARG A 189 11.11 -11.26 -8.89
C ARG A 189 10.16 -12.14 -9.71
N HIS A 190 10.09 -11.89 -11.02
CA HIS A 190 9.28 -12.68 -11.97
C HIS A 190 9.93 -14.00 -12.38
N ALA A 191 11.23 -14.15 -12.18
CA ALA A 191 11.94 -15.38 -12.54
C ALA A 191 11.41 -16.58 -11.75
N VAL A 192 11.23 -17.70 -12.42
CA VAL A 192 10.82 -18.97 -11.81
C VAL A 192 11.94 -19.47 -10.89
N MET A 193 11.60 -19.88 -9.66
CA MET A 193 12.54 -20.38 -8.67
C MET A 193 13.01 -21.78 -9.04
N THR A 194 14.31 -21.99 -9.04
CA THR A 194 14.93 -23.25 -9.42
C THR A 194 15.18 -24.17 -8.21
N SER A 195 15.49 -25.45 -8.49
CA SER A 195 15.89 -26.38 -7.42
C SER A 195 17.22 -25.98 -6.76
N LYS A 196 18.05 -25.16 -7.41
CA LYS A 196 19.25 -24.59 -6.83
C LYS A 196 18.89 -23.57 -5.75
N ASP A 197 18.00 -22.62 -6.07
CA ASP A 197 17.53 -21.61 -5.10
C ASP A 197 16.98 -22.29 -3.83
N VAL A 198 16.15 -23.34 -3.99
CA VAL A 198 15.56 -24.06 -2.86
C VAL A 198 16.61 -24.83 -2.04
N ARG A 199 17.63 -25.44 -2.69
CA ARG A 199 18.71 -26.14 -1.95
C ARG A 199 19.58 -25.18 -1.15
N GLU A 200 19.91 -24.01 -1.72
CA GLU A 200 20.69 -22.99 -1.03
C GLU A 200 19.95 -22.53 0.22
N PHE A 201 18.67 -22.23 0.12
CA PHE A 201 17.85 -21.87 1.26
C PHE A 201 17.73 -23.01 2.28
N TYR A 202 17.54 -24.25 1.84
CA TYR A 202 17.50 -25.40 2.76
C TYR A 202 18.81 -25.55 3.55
N GLY A 203 19.94 -25.35 2.87
CA GLY A 203 21.26 -25.35 3.53
C GLY A 203 21.34 -24.28 4.65
N ALA A 204 20.85 -23.08 4.38
CA ALA A 204 20.79 -22.01 5.38
C ALA A 204 19.86 -22.37 6.55
N VAL A 205 18.67 -22.92 6.29
CA VAL A 205 17.76 -23.37 7.35
C VAL A 205 18.39 -24.41 8.27
N CYS A 206 19.14 -25.36 7.69
CA CYS A 206 19.86 -26.38 8.46
C CYS A 206 21.02 -25.79 9.26
N ALA A 207 21.77 -24.83 8.69
CA ALA A 207 22.90 -24.20 9.36
C ALA A 207 22.48 -23.35 10.58
N GLU A 208 21.34 -22.67 10.46
CA GLU A 208 20.78 -21.80 11.53
C GLU A 208 19.87 -22.56 12.51
N ASN A 209 19.82 -23.89 12.45
CA ASN A 209 18.95 -24.72 13.30
C ASN A 209 17.47 -24.28 13.24
N GLY A 210 16.99 -23.80 12.09
CA GLY A 210 15.61 -23.45 11.88
C GLY A 210 14.69 -24.67 12.00
N SER A 211 13.60 -24.55 12.75
CA SER A 211 12.59 -25.63 12.85
C SER A 211 11.85 -25.80 11.53
N ARG A 212 11.67 -24.69 10.79
CA ARG A 212 10.94 -24.64 9.53
C ARG A 212 11.50 -23.57 8.60
N GLY A 213 11.54 -23.86 7.30
CA GLY A 213 11.86 -22.90 6.26
C GLY A 213 10.65 -22.58 5.40
N ILE A 214 10.44 -21.29 5.08
CA ILE A 214 9.41 -20.84 4.15
C ILE A 214 10.06 -20.02 3.05
N PHE A 215 10.03 -20.55 1.81
CA PHE A 215 10.50 -19.82 0.63
C PHE A 215 9.32 -19.13 -0.06
N ILE A 216 9.34 -17.81 -0.12
CA ILE A 216 8.26 -16.99 -0.68
C ILE A 216 8.71 -16.34 -1.99
N THR A 217 7.88 -16.39 -3.01
CA THR A 217 8.13 -15.69 -4.27
C THR A 217 6.83 -15.16 -4.89
N LEU A 218 6.89 -14.06 -5.61
CA LEU A 218 5.79 -13.57 -6.44
C LEU A 218 5.56 -14.43 -7.69
N SER A 219 6.56 -15.19 -8.09
CA SER A 219 6.54 -16.06 -9.26
C SER A 219 6.09 -17.49 -8.91
N SER A 220 6.62 -18.48 -9.60
CA SER A 220 6.35 -19.90 -9.43
C SER A 220 7.63 -20.68 -9.15
N PHE A 221 7.49 -21.93 -8.75
CA PHE A 221 8.59 -22.88 -8.63
C PHE A 221 8.68 -23.78 -9.88
N HIS A 222 9.89 -23.98 -10.37
CA HIS A 222 10.14 -25.00 -11.40
C HIS A 222 9.73 -26.38 -10.87
N PRO A 223 9.21 -27.31 -11.70
CA PRO A 223 8.76 -28.61 -11.22
C PRO A 223 9.78 -29.37 -10.36
N GLU A 224 11.08 -29.28 -10.67
CA GLU A 224 12.13 -29.91 -9.86
C GLU A 224 12.33 -29.20 -8.48
N ALA A 225 12.08 -27.89 -8.41
CA ALA A 225 12.08 -27.15 -7.15
C ALA A 225 10.86 -27.54 -6.31
N GLN A 226 9.68 -27.65 -6.92
CA GLN A 226 8.46 -28.09 -6.25
C GLN A 226 8.61 -29.51 -5.69
N LYS A 227 9.15 -30.48 -6.47
CA LYS A 227 9.44 -31.83 -5.97
C LYS A 227 10.36 -31.85 -4.75
N LEU A 228 11.32 -30.91 -4.68
CA LEU A 228 12.21 -30.80 -3.53
C LEU A 228 11.46 -30.26 -2.30
N LEU A 229 10.66 -29.23 -2.49
CA LEU A 229 9.78 -28.67 -1.43
C LEU A 229 8.81 -29.73 -0.88
N ASP A 230 8.23 -30.53 -1.78
CA ASP A 230 7.26 -31.60 -1.39
C ASP A 230 7.94 -32.77 -0.66
N LYS A 231 9.26 -32.98 -0.86
CA LYS A 231 10.03 -34.05 -0.26
C LYS A 231 10.56 -33.73 1.14
N VAL A 232 10.72 -32.45 1.45
CA VAL A 232 11.37 -31.98 2.68
C VAL A 232 10.31 -31.46 3.64
N ASP A 233 10.02 -32.20 4.70
CA ASP A 233 8.90 -31.95 5.62
C ASP A 233 8.94 -30.58 6.30
N ASN A 234 10.13 -30.04 6.55
CA ASN A 234 10.29 -28.76 7.21
C ASN A 234 10.47 -27.56 6.25
N LEU A 235 10.30 -27.76 4.94
CA LEU A 235 10.28 -26.71 3.95
C LEU A 235 8.88 -26.46 3.39
N THR A 236 8.56 -25.22 3.13
CA THR A 236 7.31 -24.81 2.49
C THR A 236 7.60 -23.78 1.40
N GLY A 237 7.10 -24.03 0.19
CA GLY A 237 7.07 -23.04 -0.88
C GLY A 237 5.76 -22.23 -0.86
N VAL A 238 5.88 -20.93 -0.98
CA VAL A 238 4.78 -19.98 -1.16
C VAL A 238 5.02 -19.25 -2.47
N ASN A 239 4.37 -19.71 -3.53
CA ASN A 239 4.35 -19.04 -4.83
C ASN A 239 3.35 -17.88 -4.85
N GLY A 240 3.27 -17.14 -5.96
CA GLY A 240 2.36 -16.01 -6.09
C GLY A 240 0.89 -16.37 -5.85
N ASP A 241 0.43 -17.55 -6.29
CA ASP A 241 -0.96 -18.00 -6.06
C ASP A 241 -1.25 -18.17 -4.57
N LYS A 242 -0.35 -18.87 -3.88
CA LYS A 242 -0.48 -19.12 -2.44
C LYS A 242 -0.32 -17.84 -1.62
N LEU A 243 0.57 -16.94 -2.05
CA LEU A 243 0.74 -15.63 -1.44
C LEU A 243 -0.55 -14.81 -1.52
N PHE A 244 -1.18 -14.74 -2.70
CA PHE A 244 -2.46 -14.08 -2.90
C PHE A 244 -3.56 -14.63 -1.98
N GLU A 245 -3.68 -15.96 -1.86
CA GLU A 245 -4.67 -16.59 -0.99
C GLU A 245 -4.40 -16.31 0.51
N ILE A 246 -3.14 -16.31 0.93
CA ILE A 246 -2.76 -15.94 2.31
C ILE A 246 -3.09 -14.47 2.56
N ALA A 247 -2.73 -13.57 1.64
CA ALA A 247 -3.02 -12.14 1.72
C ALA A 247 -4.54 -11.89 1.85
N ARG A 248 -5.35 -12.55 1.02
CA ARG A 248 -6.81 -12.51 1.08
C ARG A 248 -7.35 -12.97 2.44
N ARG A 249 -6.85 -14.09 2.94
CA ARG A 249 -7.27 -14.67 4.24
C ARG A 249 -6.90 -13.77 5.42
N CYS A 250 -5.71 -13.17 5.37
CA CYS A 250 -5.21 -12.26 6.41
C CYS A 250 -5.74 -10.83 6.28
N LYS A 251 -6.46 -10.51 5.19
CA LYS A 251 -6.91 -9.15 4.86
C LYS A 251 -5.76 -8.14 4.89
N LEU A 252 -4.61 -8.52 4.31
CA LEU A 252 -3.43 -7.67 4.20
C LEU A 252 -3.12 -7.43 2.73
N GLY A 253 -3.33 -6.21 2.26
CA GLY A 253 -3.24 -5.83 0.86
C GLY A 253 -4.45 -6.20 0.00
N LEU A 254 -5.38 -6.99 0.55
CA LEU A 254 -6.66 -7.36 -0.07
C LEU A 254 -7.79 -7.21 0.95
N ILE A 255 -8.82 -6.46 0.59
CA ILE A 255 -9.97 -6.16 1.46
C ILE A 255 -11.29 -6.34 0.71
N GLU A 256 -12.37 -6.54 1.42
CA GLU A 256 -13.72 -6.55 0.85
C GLU A 256 -14.35 -5.15 0.94
N LYS A 257 -14.71 -4.57 -0.22
CA LYS A 257 -15.48 -3.34 -0.33
C LYS A 257 -16.79 -3.65 -1.08
N ASN A 258 -17.93 -3.37 -0.46
CA ASN A 258 -19.26 -3.59 -1.07
C ASN A 258 -19.49 -5.01 -1.61
N GLY A 259 -19.02 -6.03 -0.90
CA GLY A 259 -19.15 -7.44 -1.30
C GLY A 259 -18.22 -7.87 -2.45
N ARG A 260 -17.27 -7.05 -2.82
CA ARG A 260 -16.22 -7.38 -3.81
C ARG A 260 -14.85 -7.36 -3.16
N LEU A 261 -14.02 -8.32 -3.52
CA LEU A 261 -12.61 -8.33 -3.17
C LEU A 261 -11.88 -7.26 -3.98
N CYS A 262 -11.14 -6.40 -3.31
CA CYS A 262 -10.38 -5.29 -3.90
C CYS A 262 -8.96 -5.26 -3.32
N ILE A 263 -8.03 -4.66 -4.05
CA ILE A 263 -6.71 -4.33 -3.51
C ILE A 263 -6.87 -3.23 -2.44
N ASP A 264 -6.16 -3.38 -1.33
CA ASP A 264 -6.01 -2.30 -0.34
C ASP A 264 -4.97 -1.30 -0.84
N ASP A 265 -5.45 -0.35 -1.64
CA ASP A 265 -4.64 0.71 -2.22
C ASP A 265 -3.97 1.59 -1.16
N ALA A 266 -4.62 1.80 -0.01
CA ALA A 266 -4.03 2.57 1.09
C ALA A 266 -2.75 1.92 1.64
N LEU A 267 -2.73 0.57 1.77
CA LEU A 267 -1.52 -0.14 2.19
C LEU A 267 -0.39 -0.04 1.15
N LEU A 268 -0.73 -0.20 -0.14
CA LEU A 268 0.27 -0.23 -1.20
C LEU A 268 0.78 1.16 -1.59
N LEU A 269 -0.03 2.21 -1.40
CA LEU A 269 0.37 3.59 -1.64
C LEU A 269 1.10 4.23 -0.45
N ALA A 270 1.04 3.61 0.74
CA ALA A 270 1.82 4.06 1.90
C ALA A 270 3.33 3.93 1.62
N GLU A 271 4.10 4.95 2.01
CA GLU A 271 5.57 4.99 1.92
C GLU A 271 6.23 4.00 2.89
#